data_1576a09ee7dd6df009ec48f48d2639c7
#
_entry.id   1576a09ee7dd6df009ec48f48d2639c7
#
_cell.length_a   1.000
_cell.length_b   1.000
_cell.length_c   1.000
_cell.angle_alpha   90.00
_cell.angle_beta   90.00
_cell.angle_gamma   90.00
#
_symmetry.space_group_name_H-M   'P 1'
#
loop_
_entity.id
_entity.type
_entity.pdbx_description
1 polymer ?
#
loop_
_entity_poly.entity_id
_entity_poly.type
_entity_poly.pdbx_seq_one_letter_code
_entity_poly.pdbx_strand_id
1 'polypeptide(L)'
;LQATGIGKSYVALRLAYEYKDKKVLYISPSEAIIEHIKNIINNNGLDINRDFPNLRFRTYQSLINLSREEIADLDVDLLITDELHHLGAPVWGNRINTIVDTHPNMLLFGMSAYNVRDRGTIYERDMTNPDTDELFSGKVVNYYDLCDAMIDGVLPKPIYRSAYVRLYDYEKYLEDRRRKFINERLYGI
;
A
#
# COMPACT_ATOMS: atom_id res chain seq x y z
N LEU A 1 4.71 4.71 -10.22
CA LEU A 1 5.48 4.71 -8.98
C LEU A 1 5.72 6.14 -8.52
N GLN A 2 5.42 6.45 -7.28
CA GLN A 2 5.48 7.82 -6.78
C GLN A 2 5.86 7.84 -5.30
N ALA A 3 6.73 8.76 -4.89
CA ALA A 3 7.17 8.91 -3.50
C ALA A 3 5.99 9.06 -2.50
N THR A 4 6.23 8.76 -1.23
CA THR A 4 5.23 8.96 -0.19
C THR A 4 4.97 10.45 0.02
N GLY A 5 3.71 10.84 0.24
CA GLY A 5 3.34 12.24 0.53
C GLY A 5 3.07 13.14 -0.68
N ILE A 6 3.24 12.65 -1.91
CA ILE A 6 3.05 13.45 -3.13
C ILE A 6 1.63 13.38 -3.74
N GLY A 7 0.66 12.81 -3.00
CA GLY A 7 -0.75 12.86 -3.43
C GLY A 7 -1.25 11.64 -4.20
N LYS A 8 -0.65 10.45 -4.07
CA LYS A 8 -1.13 9.21 -4.70
C LYS A 8 -2.63 8.96 -4.52
N SER A 9 -3.12 9.16 -3.29
CA SER A 9 -4.55 8.99 -2.97
C SER A 9 -5.46 9.94 -3.77
N TYR A 10 -5.00 11.17 -4.05
CA TYR A 10 -5.75 12.09 -4.90
C TYR A 10 -5.82 11.62 -6.36
N VAL A 11 -4.74 11.01 -6.87
CA VAL A 11 -4.73 10.42 -8.22
C VAL A 11 -5.75 9.29 -8.30
N ALA A 12 -5.78 8.41 -7.30
CA ALA A 12 -6.75 7.32 -7.23
C ALA A 12 -8.20 7.81 -7.14
N LEU A 13 -8.46 8.82 -6.31
CA LEU A 13 -9.78 9.44 -6.19
C LEU A 13 -10.19 10.14 -7.49
N ARG A 14 -9.26 10.85 -8.14
CA ARG A 14 -9.52 11.47 -9.43
C ARG A 14 -9.87 10.42 -10.49
N LEU A 15 -9.15 9.30 -10.51
CA LEU A 15 -9.44 8.20 -11.41
C LEU A 15 -10.84 7.61 -11.15
N ALA A 16 -11.19 7.34 -9.89
CA ALA A 16 -12.52 6.86 -9.52
C ALA A 16 -13.63 7.84 -9.91
N TYR A 17 -13.38 9.14 -9.80
CA TYR A 17 -14.32 10.19 -10.20
C TYR A 17 -14.52 10.26 -11.72
N GLU A 18 -13.45 10.15 -12.50
CA GLU A 18 -13.53 10.13 -13.99
C GLU A 18 -14.24 8.89 -14.50
N TYR A 19 -14.09 7.76 -13.80
CA TYR A 19 -14.75 6.49 -14.11
C TYR A 19 -16.04 6.28 -13.32
N LYS A 20 -16.80 7.34 -13.04
CA LYS A 20 -18.02 7.28 -12.21
C LYS A 20 -19.12 6.35 -12.73
N ASP A 21 -19.12 6.05 -14.03
CA ASP A 21 -20.04 5.10 -14.66
C ASP A 21 -19.56 3.65 -14.58
N LYS A 22 -18.40 3.41 -13.96
CA LYS A 22 -17.74 2.12 -13.79
C LYS A 22 -17.68 1.73 -12.32
N LYS A 23 -17.70 0.45 -12.04
CA LYS A 23 -17.58 -0.10 -10.69
C LYS A 23 -16.13 -0.16 -10.27
N VAL A 24 -15.75 0.68 -9.34
CA VAL A 24 -14.37 0.84 -8.87
C VAL A 24 -14.20 0.12 -7.53
N LEU A 25 -13.22 -0.77 -7.45
CA LEU A 25 -12.77 -1.39 -6.22
C LEU A 25 -11.39 -0.87 -5.84
N TYR A 26 -11.30 -0.24 -4.68
CA TYR A 26 -10.04 0.22 -4.10
C TYR A 26 -9.58 -0.76 -3.03
N ILE A 27 -8.38 -1.31 -3.19
CA ILE A 27 -7.78 -2.23 -2.22
C ILE A 27 -6.62 -1.56 -1.51
N SER A 28 -6.65 -1.60 -0.18
CA SER A 28 -5.69 -0.98 0.71
C SER A 28 -5.07 -1.99 1.69
N PRO A 29 -3.86 -1.75 2.19
CA PRO A 29 -3.25 -2.57 3.24
C PRO A 29 -4.03 -2.58 4.56
N SER A 30 -4.74 -1.49 4.88
CA SER A 30 -5.42 -1.36 6.18
C SER A 30 -6.67 -0.49 6.13
N GLU A 31 -7.57 -0.71 7.09
CA GLU A 31 -8.75 0.13 7.32
C GLU A 31 -8.37 1.59 7.66
N ALA A 32 -7.25 1.82 8.34
CA ALA A 32 -6.80 3.15 8.68
C ALA A 32 -6.51 4.00 7.42
N ILE A 33 -5.96 3.39 6.37
CA ILE A 33 -5.74 4.08 5.09
C ILE A 33 -7.08 4.35 4.40
N ILE A 34 -8.03 3.43 4.45
CA ILE A 34 -9.38 3.63 3.90
C ILE A 34 -10.06 4.82 4.60
N GLU A 35 -10.01 4.86 5.92
CA GLU A 35 -10.56 5.99 6.68
C GLU A 35 -9.83 7.32 6.37
N HIS A 36 -8.52 7.28 6.17
CA HIS A 36 -7.78 8.46 5.72
C HIS A 36 -8.27 8.96 4.35
N ILE A 37 -8.54 8.06 3.40
CA ILE A 37 -9.08 8.41 2.09
C ILE A 37 -10.48 9.02 2.20
N LYS A 38 -11.36 8.45 3.04
CA LYS A 38 -12.69 9.02 3.31
C LYS A 38 -12.57 10.42 3.92
N ASN A 39 -11.61 10.63 4.83
CA ASN A 39 -11.35 11.96 5.39
C ASN A 39 -10.84 12.95 4.33
N ILE A 40 -10.02 12.51 3.37
CA ILE A 40 -9.63 13.36 2.24
C ILE A 40 -10.87 13.80 1.46
N ILE A 41 -11.79 12.89 1.14
CA ILE A 41 -13.05 13.22 0.45
C ILE A 41 -13.83 14.28 1.23
N ASN A 42 -14.09 14.02 2.51
CA ASN A 42 -14.87 14.91 3.37
C ASN A 42 -14.23 16.29 3.54
N ASN A 43 -12.91 16.34 3.75
CA ASN A 43 -12.17 17.61 3.93
C ASN A 43 -12.14 18.47 2.66
N ASN A 44 -12.39 17.89 1.50
CA ASN A 44 -12.55 18.61 0.24
C ASN A 44 -14.02 18.98 -0.06
N GLY A 45 -14.93 18.84 0.91
CA GLY A 45 -16.35 19.18 0.76
C GLY A 45 -17.15 18.22 -0.10
N LEU A 46 -16.59 17.02 -0.36
CA LEU A 46 -17.23 15.96 -1.12
C LEU A 46 -17.84 14.93 -0.17
N ASP A 47 -18.81 14.16 -0.67
CA ASP A 47 -19.45 13.08 0.06
C ASP A 47 -19.26 11.76 -0.69
N ILE A 48 -18.86 10.72 0.03
CA ILE A 48 -18.50 9.44 -0.58
C ILE A 48 -19.70 8.78 -1.30
N ASN A 49 -20.89 8.89 -0.75
CA ASN A 49 -22.08 8.25 -1.31
C ASN A 49 -22.64 9.04 -2.49
N ARG A 50 -22.52 10.38 -2.44
CA ARG A 50 -23.02 11.27 -3.48
C ARG A 50 -22.04 11.39 -4.66
N ASP A 51 -20.75 11.60 -4.35
CA ASP A 51 -19.75 11.98 -5.35
C ASP A 51 -18.93 10.79 -5.85
N PHE A 52 -18.93 9.67 -5.08
CA PHE A 52 -18.25 8.41 -5.42
C PHE A 52 -19.15 7.17 -5.22
N PRO A 53 -20.39 7.15 -5.73
CA PRO A 53 -21.32 6.04 -5.51
C PRO A 53 -20.81 4.72 -6.13
N ASN A 54 -19.88 4.80 -7.04
CA ASN A 54 -19.23 3.70 -7.74
C ASN A 54 -18.00 3.13 -7.02
N LEU A 55 -17.49 3.80 -5.97
CA LEU A 55 -16.25 3.46 -5.28
C LEU A 55 -16.51 2.58 -4.05
N ARG A 56 -15.94 1.38 -4.06
CA ARG A 56 -15.98 0.44 -2.94
C ARG A 56 -14.57 0.22 -2.42
N PHE A 57 -14.45 0.00 -1.11
CA PHE A 57 -13.18 -0.26 -0.45
C PHE A 57 -13.12 -1.66 0.12
N ARG A 58 -11.94 -2.28 0.04
CA ARG A 58 -11.58 -3.50 0.74
C ARG A 58 -10.12 -3.44 1.19
N THR A 59 -9.81 -4.19 2.24
CA THR A 59 -8.41 -4.45 2.59
C THR A 59 -7.91 -5.72 1.90
N TYR A 60 -6.59 -5.83 1.68
CA TYR A 60 -5.98 -7.09 1.21
C TYR A 60 -6.36 -8.27 2.12
N GLN A 61 -6.42 -8.03 3.44
CA GLN A 61 -6.81 -9.06 4.40
C GLN A 61 -8.24 -9.55 4.18
N SER A 62 -9.16 -8.66 3.84
CA SER A 62 -10.56 -9.03 3.60
C SER A 62 -10.74 -9.91 2.36
N LEU A 63 -9.84 -9.81 1.37
CA LEU A 63 -9.89 -10.63 0.17
C LEU A 63 -9.47 -12.09 0.43
N ILE A 64 -8.62 -12.33 1.43
CA ILE A 64 -8.15 -13.68 1.76
C ILE A 64 -9.31 -14.60 2.13
N ASN A 65 -10.32 -14.04 2.78
CA ASN A 65 -11.46 -14.77 3.29
C ASN A 65 -12.54 -15.05 2.23
N LEU A 66 -12.42 -14.47 1.03
CA LEU A 66 -13.39 -14.71 -0.04
C LEU A 66 -13.10 -16.02 -0.76
N SER A 67 -14.15 -16.77 -1.10
CA SER A 67 -14.04 -17.89 -2.02
C SER A 67 -13.77 -17.40 -3.46
N ARG A 68 -13.46 -18.32 -4.37
CA ARG A 68 -13.28 -17.98 -5.78
C ARG A 68 -14.57 -17.49 -6.42
N GLU A 69 -15.70 -18.07 -6.02
CA GLU A 69 -17.03 -17.70 -6.47
C GLU A 69 -17.37 -16.27 -5.99
N GLU A 70 -17.13 -15.96 -4.71
CA GLU A 70 -17.32 -14.61 -4.17
C GLU A 70 -16.42 -13.57 -4.83
N ILE A 71 -15.21 -13.95 -5.24
CA ILE A 71 -14.32 -13.08 -6.03
C ILE A 71 -14.89 -12.84 -7.43
N ALA A 72 -15.40 -13.88 -8.10
CA ALA A 72 -16.00 -13.75 -9.43
C ALA A 72 -17.25 -12.85 -9.40
N ASP A 73 -17.96 -12.83 -8.28
CA ASP A 73 -19.17 -12.01 -8.09
C ASP A 73 -18.87 -10.55 -7.66
N LEU A 74 -17.59 -10.17 -7.55
CA LEU A 74 -17.23 -8.81 -7.09
C LEU A 74 -17.71 -7.69 -8.01
N ASP A 75 -17.99 -7.96 -9.27
CA ASP A 75 -18.50 -7.00 -10.25
C ASP A 75 -17.65 -5.71 -10.26
N VAL A 76 -16.47 -5.79 -10.89
CA VAL A 76 -15.43 -4.76 -10.90
C VAL A 76 -15.02 -4.42 -12.33
N ASP A 77 -15.10 -3.14 -12.69
CA ASP A 77 -14.60 -2.61 -13.96
C ASP A 77 -13.20 -1.98 -13.84
N LEU A 78 -12.87 -1.44 -12.65
CA LEU A 78 -11.58 -0.85 -12.34
C LEU A 78 -11.13 -1.28 -10.96
N LEU A 79 -9.98 -1.93 -10.89
CA LEU A 79 -9.30 -2.29 -9.66
C LEU A 79 -8.16 -1.32 -9.39
N ILE A 80 -8.20 -0.63 -8.25
CA ILE A 80 -7.12 0.22 -7.75
C ILE A 80 -6.44 -0.50 -6.59
N THR A 81 -5.15 -0.76 -6.70
CA THR A 81 -4.35 -1.37 -5.63
C THR A 81 -3.38 -0.35 -5.04
N ASP A 82 -3.54 -0.06 -3.75
CA ASP A 82 -2.61 0.80 -3.02
C ASP A 82 -1.48 -0.02 -2.39
N GLU A 83 -0.29 0.57 -2.31
CA GLU A 83 0.92 -0.09 -1.86
C GLU A 83 1.15 -1.42 -2.56
N LEU A 84 1.18 -1.38 -3.89
CA LEU A 84 1.24 -2.56 -4.76
C LEU A 84 2.39 -3.53 -4.45
N HIS A 85 3.46 -3.06 -3.76
CA HIS A 85 4.55 -3.90 -3.30
C HIS A 85 4.09 -5.03 -2.35
N HIS A 86 2.89 -4.91 -1.76
CA HIS A 86 2.27 -5.98 -1.00
C HIS A 86 1.86 -7.18 -1.85
N LEU A 87 1.66 -6.99 -3.16
CA LEU A 87 1.29 -8.07 -4.10
C LEU A 87 2.38 -9.14 -4.24
N GLY A 88 3.64 -8.80 -3.93
CA GLY A 88 4.72 -9.78 -3.82
C GLY A 88 4.54 -10.81 -2.68
N ALA A 89 3.55 -10.65 -1.77
CA ALA A 89 3.18 -11.69 -0.83
C ALA A 89 2.31 -12.75 -1.54
N PRO A 90 2.69 -14.05 -1.53
CA PRO A 90 1.98 -15.08 -2.30
C PRO A 90 0.48 -15.13 -2.05
N VAL A 91 0.05 -14.92 -0.80
CA VAL A 91 -1.37 -14.98 -0.43
C VAL A 91 -2.17 -13.83 -1.07
N TRP A 92 -1.64 -12.61 -1.02
CA TRP A 92 -2.32 -11.44 -1.57
C TRP A 92 -2.21 -11.38 -3.10
N GLY A 93 -1.02 -11.69 -3.63
CA GLY A 93 -0.81 -11.78 -5.07
C GLY A 93 -1.74 -12.78 -5.73
N ASN A 94 -1.88 -13.99 -5.18
CA ASN A 94 -2.80 -15.00 -5.70
C ASN A 94 -4.27 -14.53 -5.69
N ARG A 95 -4.68 -13.74 -4.69
CA ARG A 95 -6.06 -13.20 -4.66
C ARG A 95 -6.28 -12.14 -5.73
N ILE A 96 -5.31 -11.27 -5.95
CA ILE A 96 -5.40 -10.28 -7.03
C ILE A 96 -5.37 -10.97 -8.40
N ASN A 97 -4.51 -11.96 -8.61
CA ASN A 97 -4.50 -12.76 -9.83
C ASN A 97 -5.87 -13.42 -10.07
N THR A 98 -6.50 -13.97 -9.02
CA THR A 98 -7.85 -14.54 -9.15
C THR A 98 -8.86 -13.48 -9.60
N ILE A 99 -8.79 -12.24 -9.08
CA ILE A 99 -9.69 -11.13 -9.51
C ILE A 99 -9.44 -10.82 -10.99
N VAL A 100 -8.18 -10.71 -11.41
CA VAL A 100 -7.81 -10.42 -12.80
C VAL A 100 -8.27 -11.53 -13.74
N ASP A 101 -8.07 -12.78 -13.37
CA ASP A 101 -8.49 -13.94 -14.18
C ASP A 101 -10.00 -14.03 -14.34
N THR A 102 -10.75 -13.66 -13.32
CA THR A 102 -12.23 -13.69 -13.34
C THR A 102 -12.85 -12.46 -14.00
N HIS A 103 -12.07 -11.37 -14.17
CA HIS A 103 -12.53 -10.11 -14.75
C HIS A 103 -11.60 -9.64 -15.90
N PRO A 104 -11.53 -10.35 -17.02
CA PRO A 104 -10.52 -10.12 -18.07
C PRO A 104 -10.61 -8.76 -18.75
N ASN A 105 -11.75 -8.08 -18.66
CA ASN A 105 -11.97 -6.74 -19.22
C ASN A 105 -11.77 -5.62 -18.19
N MET A 106 -11.43 -5.95 -16.96
CA MET A 106 -11.20 -5.00 -15.90
C MET A 106 -9.91 -4.21 -16.14
N LEU A 107 -9.93 -2.91 -15.84
CA LEU A 107 -8.73 -2.10 -15.78
C LEU A 107 -8.04 -2.29 -14.42
N LEU A 108 -6.72 -2.38 -14.44
CA LEU A 108 -5.92 -2.49 -13.23
C LEU A 108 -5.02 -1.27 -13.10
N PHE A 109 -5.06 -0.60 -11.94
CA PHE A 109 -4.23 0.53 -11.59
C PHE A 109 -3.54 0.29 -10.25
N GLY A 110 -2.22 0.23 -10.24
CA GLY A 110 -1.41 0.00 -9.05
C GLY A 110 -0.62 1.24 -8.63
N MET A 111 -0.58 1.53 -7.34
CA MET A 111 0.18 2.63 -6.75
C MET A 111 1.15 2.11 -5.70
N SER A 112 2.37 2.63 -5.71
CA SER A 112 3.35 2.38 -4.65
C SER A 112 4.40 3.48 -4.62
N ALA A 113 5.04 3.68 -3.48
CA ALA A 113 6.23 4.53 -3.37
C ALA A 113 7.45 3.87 -4.04
N TYR A 114 7.50 2.57 -4.01
CA TYR A 114 8.53 1.73 -4.63
C TYR A 114 7.93 0.37 -4.97
N ASN A 115 8.50 -0.31 -5.93
CA ASN A 115 8.06 -1.64 -6.37
C ASN A 115 8.87 -2.79 -5.77
N VAL A 116 9.62 -2.50 -4.71
CA VAL A 116 10.59 -3.44 -4.11
C VAL A 116 10.22 -3.69 -2.65
N ARG A 117 10.26 -4.94 -2.25
CA ARG A 117 10.15 -5.36 -0.84
C ARG A 117 11.51 -5.54 -0.19
N ASP A 118 11.59 -5.26 1.08
CA ASP A 118 12.74 -5.03 1.94
C ASP A 118 13.65 -6.25 2.22
N ARG A 119 13.63 -7.33 1.45
CA ARG A 119 14.53 -8.48 1.65
C ARG A 119 14.90 -9.14 0.34
N GLY A 120 16.20 -9.27 0.09
CA GLY A 120 16.88 -9.70 -1.13
C GLY A 120 16.25 -10.83 -1.97
N THR A 121 15.61 -11.81 -1.35
CA THR A 121 14.87 -12.86 -2.06
C THR A 121 13.52 -12.40 -2.62
N ILE A 122 13.01 -11.26 -2.16
CA ILE A 122 11.77 -10.68 -2.64
C ILE A 122 12.07 -9.67 -3.75
N TYR A 123 13.28 -9.15 -3.76
CA TYR A 123 13.81 -8.31 -4.84
C TYR A 123 13.74 -9.02 -6.19
N GLU A 124 14.13 -10.28 -6.22
CA GLU A 124 14.01 -11.12 -7.41
C GLU A 124 12.54 -11.34 -7.80
N ARG A 125 11.64 -11.43 -6.83
CA ARG A 125 10.20 -11.56 -7.09
C ARG A 125 9.56 -10.28 -7.61
N ASP A 126 9.97 -9.12 -7.10
CA ASP A 126 9.35 -7.84 -7.47
C ASP A 126 9.90 -7.29 -8.79
N MET A 127 11.14 -7.60 -9.12
CA MET A 127 11.80 -7.16 -10.35
C MET A 127 11.76 -8.21 -11.46
N THR A 128 11.67 -9.48 -11.10
CA THR A 128 11.73 -10.60 -12.03
C THR A 128 10.57 -11.58 -11.87
N ASN A 129 9.62 -11.27 -10.96
CA ASN A 129 8.43 -12.10 -10.86
C ASN A 129 7.57 -11.85 -12.09
N PRO A 130 7.49 -12.81 -13.01
CA PRO A 130 6.63 -12.70 -14.18
C PRO A 130 5.20 -12.35 -13.80
N ASP A 131 4.72 -12.78 -12.62
CA ASP A 131 3.36 -12.53 -12.17
C ASP A 131 3.05 -11.04 -11.93
N THR A 132 3.99 -10.24 -11.41
CA THR A 132 3.75 -8.80 -11.21
C THR A 132 3.98 -8.01 -12.49
N ASP A 133 5.01 -8.34 -13.26
CA ASP A 133 5.26 -7.75 -14.58
C ASP A 133 4.18 -8.16 -15.59
N GLU A 134 3.70 -9.39 -15.55
CA GLU A 134 2.58 -9.87 -16.34
C GLU A 134 1.29 -9.14 -15.94
N LEU A 135 1.03 -8.96 -14.64
CA LEU A 135 -0.18 -8.32 -14.14
C LEU A 135 -0.35 -6.89 -14.67
N PHE A 136 0.73 -6.12 -14.68
CA PHE A 136 0.74 -4.74 -15.18
C PHE A 136 1.33 -4.63 -16.59
N SER A 137 1.73 -5.73 -17.21
CA SER A 137 2.37 -5.79 -18.53
C SER A 137 3.58 -4.85 -18.64
N GLY A 138 4.34 -4.69 -17.56
CA GLY A 138 5.50 -3.78 -17.48
C GLY A 138 5.17 -2.30 -17.66
N LYS A 139 3.90 -1.91 -17.63
CA LYS A 139 3.48 -0.52 -17.89
C LYS A 139 3.61 0.34 -16.65
N VAL A 140 4.62 1.19 -16.62
CA VAL A 140 4.76 2.28 -15.63
C VAL A 140 4.22 3.57 -16.25
N VAL A 141 3.05 4.03 -15.77
CA VAL A 141 2.39 5.24 -16.28
C VAL A 141 3.05 6.51 -15.78
N ASN A 142 3.54 6.49 -14.53
CA ASN A 142 4.25 7.62 -13.93
C ASN A 142 5.30 7.10 -12.95
N TYR A 143 6.48 7.67 -13.04
CA TYR A 143 7.59 7.50 -12.10
C TYR A 143 8.01 8.88 -11.59
N TYR A 144 7.89 9.09 -10.28
CA TYR A 144 8.25 10.35 -9.62
C TYR A 144 8.81 10.02 -8.24
N ASP A 145 10.12 9.99 -8.17
CA ASP A 145 10.80 9.54 -6.96
C ASP A 145 10.94 10.63 -5.89
N LEU A 146 11.57 10.28 -4.78
CA LEU A 146 11.76 11.19 -3.66
C LEU A 146 12.70 12.35 -4.03
N CYS A 147 13.73 12.09 -4.85
CA CYS A 147 14.69 13.11 -5.27
C CYS A 147 14.01 14.13 -6.19
N ASP A 148 13.24 13.65 -7.17
CA ASP A 148 12.45 14.50 -8.06
C ASP A 148 11.49 15.39 -7.26
N ALA A 149 10.76 14.81 -6.31
CA ALA A 149 9.81 15.54 -5.48
C ALA A 149 10.47 16.60 -4.58
N MET A 150 11.71 16.37 -4.15
CA MET A 150 12.50 17.37 -3.41
C MET A 150 13.08 18.47 -4.32
N ILE A 151 13.51 18.11 -5.52
CA ILE A 151 14.02 19.07 -6.51
C ILE A 151 12.93 20.03 -6.92
N ASP A 152 11.74 19.50 -7.19
CA ASP A 152 10.56 20.29 -7.60
C ASP A 152 9.91 21.05 -6.43
N GLY A 153 10.40 20.89 -5.20
CA GLY A 153 9.88 21.56 -4.02
C GLY A 153 8.51 21.05 -3.54
N VAL A 154 8.04 19.92 -4.06
CA VAL A 154 6.81 19.25 -3.63
C VAL A 154 6.98 18.64 -2.25
N LEU A 155 8.16 18.10 -1.95
CA LEU A 155 8.53 17.60 -0.64
C LEU A 155 9.66 18.44 -0.03
N PRO A 156 9.66 18.66 1.31
CA PRO A 156 10.74 19.36 1.97
C PRO A 156 12.05 18.56 1.90
N LYS A 157 13.17 19.27 1.82
CA LYS A 157 14.49 18.65 1.92
C LYS A 157 14.67 18.05 3.30
N PRO A 158 15.18 16.81 3.42
CA PRO A 158 15.39 16.18 4.71
C PRO A 158 16.50 16.88 5.49
N ILE A 159 16.28 17.03 6.79
CA ILE A 159 17.31 17.48 7.71
C ILE A 159 17.96 16.24 8.31
N TYR A 160 19.20 15.97 7.92
CA TYR A 160 19.94 14.84 8.47
C TYR A 160 20.55 15.22 9.83
N ARG A 161 20.29 14.38 10.82
CA ARG A 161 20.96 14.44 12.12
C ARG A 161 21.65 13.11 12.36
N SER A 162 22.98 13.13 12.48
CA SER A 162 23.76 11.95 12.84
C SER A 162 23.81 11.83 14.36
N ALA A 163 23.43 10.67 14.88
CA ALA A 163 23.61 10.30 16.29
C ALA A 163 24.59 9.13 16.35
N TYR A 164 25.66 9.29 17.10
CA TYR A 164 26.58 8.20 17.38
C TYR A 164 26.11 7.47 18.64
N VAL A 165 25.63 6.23 18.47
CA VAL A 165 25.37 5.32 19.58
C VAL A 165 26.60 4.44 19.76
N ARG A 166 27.27 4.51 20.91
CA ARG A 166 28.35 3.57 21.22
C ARG A 166 27.73 2.20 21.52
N LEU A 167 28.25 1.16 20.90
CA LEU A 167 27.79 -0.22 21.15
C LEU A 167 27.82 -0.59 22.64
N TYR A 168 28.83 -0.08 23.35
CA TYR A 168 28.99 -0.26 24.80
C TYR A 168 27.78 0.26 25.59
N ASP A 169 27.25 1.42 25.25
CA ASP A 169 26.09 1.99 25.93
C ASP A 169 24.81 1.20 25.63
N TYR A 170 24.72 0.62 24.44
CA TYR A 170 23.59 -0.22 24.04
C TYR A 170 23.60 -1.58 24.72
N GLU A 171 24.76 -2.22 24.86
CA GLU A 171 24.92 -3.46 25.61
C GLU A 171 24.54 -3.27 27.09
N LYS A 172 25.02 -2.20 27.69
CA LYS A 172 24.67 -1.83 29.05
C LYS A 172 23.17 -1.58 29.23
N TYR A 173 22.57 -0.86 28.31
CA TYR A 173 21.11 -0.65 28.26
C TYR A 173 20.32 -1.96 28.15
N LEU A 174 20.76 -2.89 27.32
CA LEU A 174 20.13 -4.20 27.19
C LEU A 174 20.28 -5.04 28.46
N GLU A 175 21.44 -4.95 29.12
CA GLU A 175 21.71 -5.66 30.38
C GLU A 175 20.84 -5.11 31.53
N ASP A 176 20.70 -3.79 31.63
CA ASP A 176 19.84 -3.14 32.59
C ASP A 176 18.35 -3.47 32.35
N ARG A 177 17.89 -3.54 31.10
CA ARG A 177 16.54 -3.99 30.79
C ARG A 177 16.32 -5.47 31.11
N ARG A 178 17.30 -6.33 30.85
CA ARG A 178 17.25 -7.74 31.24
C ARG A 178 17.14 -7.92 32.74
N ARG A 179 17.96 -7.19 33.50
CA ARG A 179 17.93 -7.21 34.97
C ARG A 179 16.57 -6.76 35.50
N LYS A 180 16.03 -5.67 34.96
CA LYS A 180 14.71 -5.15 35.34
C LYS A 180 13.62 -6.18 35.10
N PHE A 181 13.59 -6.79 33.90
CA PHE A 181 12.62 -7.81 33.56
C PHE A 181 12.71 -9.08 34.43
N ILE A 182 13.93 -9.50 34.78
CA ILE A 182 14.17 -10.64 35.67
C ILE A 182 13.65 -10.31 37.10
N ASN A 183 13.93 -9.12 37.59
CA ASN A 183 13.52 -8.69 38.93
C ASN A 183 11.99 -8.57 39.01
N GLU A 184 11.34 -7.96 38.03
CA GLU A 184 9.88 -7.87 37.97
C GLU A 184 9.20 -9.27 37.93
N ARG A 185 9.80 -10.23 37.24
CA ARG A 185 9.26 -11.59 37.12
C ARG A 185 9.53 -12.50 38.31
N LEU A 186 10.68 -12.34 39.00
CA LEU A 186 11.08 -13.20 40.08
C LEU A 186 10.72 -12.64 41.47
N TYR A 187 10.65 -11.34 41.63
CA TYR A 187 10.50 -10.69 42.94
C TYR A 187 9.30 -9.75 43.00
N GLY A 188 8.61 -9.46 41.93
CA GLY A 188 7.40 -8.62 41.91
C GLY A 188 7.66 -7.16 42.28
N ILE A 189 8.90 -6.66 42.08
CA ILE A 189 9.35 -5.30 42.38
C ILE A 189 9.69 -4.57 41.07
#